data_c861ce4729dc79436d941115d46fa185
#
_entry.id   c861ce4729dc79436d941115d46fa185
#
_cell.length_a   1.000
_cell.length_b   1.000
_cell.length_c   1.000
_cell.angle_alpha   90.00
_cell.angle_beta   90.00
_cell.angle_gamma   90.00
#
_symmetry.space_group_name_H-M   'P 1'
#
loop_
_entity.id
_entity.type
_entity.pdbx_description
1 polymer ?
#
loop_
_entity_poly.entity_id
_entity_poly.type
_entity_poly.pdbx_seq_one_letter_code
_entity_poly.pdbx_strand_id
1 'polypeptide(L)'
;MHTHEYINSTTYDDGHKHFMMGLSTESPDTPGHIHCLAGHTSPEDGHVHNYSSYTCPAFYDIHGDHYHLYNGLTDMADGHVHGYMAADTKYYKEYTEKCCLCMENKA
;
A
#
# COMPACT_ATOMS: atom_id res chain seq x y z
N MET A 1 6.75 11.76 -12.71
CA MET A 1 6.70 10.66 -11.76
C MET A 1 6.31 11.16 -10.39
N HIS A 2 5.54 10.40 -9.67
CA HIS A 2 5.10 10.77 -8.34
C HIS A 2 4.86 9.53 -7.50
N THR A 3 4.77 9.71 -6.19
CA THR A 3 4.46 8.66 -5.23
C THR A 3 3.36 9.16 -4.32
N HIS A 4 2.78 8.24 -3.57
CA HIS A 4 1.79 8.56 -2.54
C HIS A 4 2.26 8.02 -1.20
N GLU A 5 1.98 8.78 -0.18
CA GLU A 5 2.17 8.31 1.19
C GLU A 5 0.95 7.50 1.59
N TYR A 6 1.17 6.43 2.34
CA TYR A 6 0.06 5.67 2.89
C TYR A 6 0.32 5.36 4.35
N ILE A 7 -0.77 5.30 5.11
CA ILE A 7 -0.75 4.90 6.50
C ILE A 7 -2.13 4.33 6.82
N ASN A 8 -2.14 3.14 7.37
CA ASN A 8 -3.39 2.48 7.74
C ASN A 8 -3.09 1.37 8.75
N SER A 9 -4.15 0.83 9.34
CA SER A 9 -4.01 -0.37 10.16
C SER A 9 -4.58 -1.56 9.40
N THR A 10 -4.13 -2.75 9.78
CA THR A 10 -4.69 -3.99 9.29
C THR A 10 -5.96 -4.34 10.06
N THR A 11 -6.62 -5.40 9.64
CA THR A 11 -7.74 -5.96 10.41
C THR A 11 -7.22 -6.49 11.74
N TYR A 12 -8.16 -6.62 12.66
CA TYR A 12 -7.88 -7.12 14.00
C TYR A 12 -8.10 -8.63 13.97
N ASP A 13 -7.04 -9.38 14.02
CA ASP A 13 -7.09 -10.85 13.95
C ASP A 13 -6.14 -11.41 15.00
N ASP A 14 -6.54 -12.53 15.55
CA ASP A 14 -5.71 -13.25 16.51
C ASP A 14 -5.28 -12.37 17.68
N GLY A 15 -6.18 -11.47 18.10
CA GLY A 15 -5.97 -10.64 19.28
C GLY A 15 -5.20 -9.34 19.05
N HIS A 16 -4.84 -9.02 17.81
CA HIS A 16 -4.08 -7.80 17.54
C HIS A 16 -4.24 -7.33 16.11
N LYS A 17 -3.72 -6.14 15.85
CA LYS A 17 -3.60 -5.57 14.51
C LYS A 17 -2.23 -4.95 14.38
N HIS A 18 -1.85 -4.67 13.14
CA HIS A 18 -0.57 -4.04 12.82
C HIS A 18 -0.83 -2.74 12.09
N PHE A 19 0.18 -1.88 12.03
CA PHE A 19 0.13 -0.65 11.25
C PHE A 19 1.02 -0.79 10.03
N MET A 20 0.60 -0.14 8.94
CA MET A 20 1.32 -0.06 7.69
C MET A 20 1.58 1.41 7.39
N MET A 21 2.79 1.75 6.95
CA MET A 21 3.08 3.10 6.50
C MET A 21 4.26 3.08 5.55
N GLY A 22 4.24 3.99 4.60
CA GLY A 22 5.32 4.09 3.65
C GLY A 22 4.96 4.96 2.46
N LEU A 23 5.74 4.80 1.41
CA LEU A 23 5.50 5.47 0.13
C LEU A 23 5.29 4.41 -0.93
N SER A 24 4.30 4.65 -1.79
CA SER A 24 4.09 3.78 -2.94
C SER A 24 5.22 3.98 -3.94
N THR A 25 5.30 3.09 -4.92
CA THR A 25 6.28 3.25 -6.00
C THR A 25 5.92 4.46 -6.85
N GLU A 26 6.92 4.97 -7.58
CA GLU A 26 6.65 6.08 -8.48
C GLU A 26 5.93 5.59 -9.72
N SER A 27 5.16 6.47 -10.30
CA SER A 27 4.39 6.21 -11.50
C SER A 27 4.19 7.51 -12.25
N PRO A 28 4.12 7.48 -13.58
CA PRO A 28 3.76 8.69 -14.33
C PRO A 28 2.32 9.09 -14.00
N ASP A 29 2.03 10.36 -14.20
CA ASP A 29 0.71 10.91 -13.92
C ASP A 29 -0.20 10.76 -15.13
N THR A 30 -0.28 9.55 -15.67
CA THR A 30 -1.12 9.26 -16.82
C THR A 30 -2.49 8.80 -16.36
N PRO A 31 -3.52 8.95 -17.21
CA PRO A 31 -4.85 8.45 -16.84
C PRO A 31 -4.81 6.95 -16.58
N GLY A 32 -5.49 6.54 -15.50
CA GLY A 32 -5.56 5.14 -15.16
C GLY A 32 -4.29 4.56 -14.56
N HIS A 33 -3.34 5.38 -14.17
CA HIS A 33 -2.11 4.87 -13.58
C HIS A 33 -2.38 4.21 -12.23
N ILE A 34 -1.52 3.26 -11.91
CA ILE A 34 -1.57 2.58 -10.62
C ILE A 34 -0.18 2.66 -9.99
N HIS A 35 -0.16 2.43 -8.70
CA HIS A 35 1.08 2.30 -7.95
C HIS A 35 1.10 0.95 -7.29
N CYS A 36 2.25 0.57 -6.78
CA CYS A 36 2.26 -0.56 -5.89
C CYS A 36 2.88 -0.15 -4.56
N LEU A 37 2.55 -0.90 -3.55
CA LEU A 37 3.14 -0.70 -2.24
C LEU A 37 3.62 -2.04 -1.71
N ALA A 38 4.72 -2.01 -1.00
CA ALA A 38 5.32 -3.20 -0.44
C ALA A 38 6.14 -2.79 0.77
N GLY A 39 6.18 -3.67 1.75
CA GLY A 39 6.92 -3.41 2.96
C GLY A 39 6.58 -4.42 4.03
N HIS A 40 6.82 -4.02 5.26
CA HIS A 40 6.42 -4.83 6.40
C HIS A 40 5.69 -3.95 7.39
N THR A 41 4.84 -4.60 8.18
CA THR A 41 4.01 -3.91 9.16
C THR A 41 4.85 -3.53 10.37
N SER A 42 4.25 -2.74 11.26
CA SER A 42 4.84 -2.53 12.58
C SER A 42 4.92 -3.85 13.32
N PRO A 43 5.88 -3.97 14.25
CA PRO A 43 5.92 -5.16 15.11
C PRO A 43 4.81 -5.06 16.15
N GLU A 44 4.03 -6.11 16.24
CA GLU A 44 2.99 -6.26 17.25
C GLU A 44 3.00 -7.71 17.66
N ASP A 45 2.84 -7.93 18.95
CA ASP A 45 2.76 -9.29 19.48
C ASP A 45 3.94 -10.16 19.05
N GLY A 46 5.12 -9.53 18.93
CA GLY A 46 6.36 -10.24 18.67
C GLY A 46 6.66 -10.60 17.23
N HIS A 47 5.91 -10.06 16.26
CA HIS A 47 6.18 -10.39 14.87
C HIS A 47 5.76 -9.25 13.94
N VAL A 48 6.19 -9.35 12.68
CA VAL A 48 5.77 -8.47 11.60
C VAL A 48 5.21 -9.33 10.48
N HIS A 49 4.45 -8.71 9.60
CA HIS A 49 4.00 -9.32 8.35
C HIS A 49 4.52 -8.51 7.18
N ASN A 50 4.83 -9.19 6.10
CA ASN A 50 5.15 -8.50 4.84
C ASN A 50 3.90 -8.35 4.01
N TYR A 51 3.90 -7.34 3.16
CA TYR A 51 2.77 -7.11 2.27
C TYR A 51 3.27 -6.54 0.95
N SER A 52 2.51 -6.79 -0.10
CA SER A 52 2.69 -6.10 -1.37
C SER A 52 1.37 -6.15 -2.12
N SER A 53 1.02 -5.06 -2.78
CA SER A 53 -0.21 -5.00 -3.54
C SER A 53 -0.14 -3.86 -4.54
N TYR A 54 -1.04 -3.91 -5.52
CA TYR A 54 -1.27 -2.81 -6.45
C TYR A 54 -2.41 -1.96 -5.93
N THR A 55 -2.36 -0.68 -6.25
CA THR A 55 -3.51 0.18 -6.00
C THR A 55 -4.50 0.04 -7.14
N CYS A 56 -5.70 0.55 -6.91
CA CYS A 56 -6.66 0.77 -7.98
C CYS A 56 -6.22 1.97 -8.82
N PRO A 57 -6.79 2.15 -10.01
CA PRO A 57 -6.53 3.36 -10.78
C PRO A 57 -6.89 4.61 -10.00
N ALA A 58 -6.26 5.71 -10.36
CA ALA A 58 -6.40 6.97 -9.64
C ALA A 58 -7.84 7.48 -9.67
N PHE A 59 -8.26 8.07 -8.55
CA PHE A 59 -9.51 8.82 -8.45
C PHE A 59 -9.14 10.28 -8.31
N TYR A 60 -9.70 11.15 -9.15
CA TYR A 60 -9.38 12.56 -9.17
C TYR A 60 -10.48 13.36 -8.51
N ASP A 61 -10.09 14.37 -7.73
CA ASP A 61 -11.04 15.29 -7.14
C ASP A 61 -11.22 16.51 -8.05
N ILE A 62 -12.03 17.48 -7.60
CA ILE A 62 -12.35 18.63 -8.43
C ILE A 62 -11.17 19.59 -8.58
N HIS A 63 -10.13 19.43 -7.79
CA HIS A 63 -8.94 20.27 -7.86
C HIS A 63 -7.82 19.66 -8.69
N GLY A 64 -8.05 18.47 -9.25
CA GLY A 64 -7.04 17.79 -10.01
C GLY A 64 -6.08 16.95 -9.19
N ASP A 65 -6.24 16.91 -7.89
CA ASP A 65 -5.49 16.02 -7.03
C ASP A 65 -6.10 14.63 -7.12
N HIS A 66 -5.31 13.63 -6.79
CA HIS A 66 -5.84 12.27 -6.89
C HIS A 66 -5.33 11.40 -5.74
N TYR A 67 -5.98 10.28 -5.58
CA TYR A 67 -5.63 9.26 -4.61
C TYR A 67 -5.96 7.90 -5.19
N HIS A 68 -5.50 6.86 -4.52
CA HIS A 68 -5.73 5.49 -4.92
C HIS A 68 -6.26 4.69 -3.75
N LEU A 69 -7.18 3.79 -4.04
CA LEU A 69 -7.62 2.80 -3.06
C LEU A 69 -6.75 1.57 -3.22
N TYR A 70 -6.55 0.85 -2.14
CA TYR A 70 -5.80 -0.41 -2.18
C TYR A 70 -6.31 -1.35 -1.11
N ASN A 71 -6.14 -2.63 -1.36
CA ASN A 71 -6.48 -3.67 -0.40
C ASN A 71 -5.62 -4.89 -0.64
N GLY A 72 -5.62 -5.79 0.32
CA GLY A 72 -4.87 -7.01 0.19
C GLY A 72 -4.83 -7.79 1.47
N LEU A 73 -4.00 -8.84 1.46
CA LEU A 73 -3.71 -9.64 2.64
C LEU A 73 -2.21 -9.62 2.85
N THR A 74 -1.81 -9.62 4.10
CA THR A 74 -0.39 -9.79 4.43
C THR A 74 0.01 -11.24 4.18
N ASP A 75 1.32 -11.49 4.22
CA ASP A 75 1.76 -12.86 4.22
C ASP A 75 1.42 -13.50 5.56
N MET A 76 1.58 -14.82 5.62
CA MET A 76 1.35 -15.56 6.86
C MET A 76 2.58 -15.45 7.73
N ALA A 77 2.36 -15.08 8.98
CA ALA A 77 3.40 -15.05 10.00
C ALA A 77 2.72 -15.39 11.31
N ASP A 78 3.40 -16.14 12.13
CA ASP A 78 2.91 -16.54 13.45
C ASP A 78 1.53 -17.19 13.35
N GLY A 79 1.30 -17.93 12.26
CA GLY A 79 0.10 -18.74 12.10
C GLY A 79 -1.13 -18.00 11.60
N HIS A 80 -1.01 -16.75 11.15
CA HIS A 80 -2.17 -16.00 10.70
C HIS A 80 -1.79 -14.95 9.66
N VAL A 81 -2.81 -14.38 9.03
CA VAL A 81 -2.68 -13.26 8.11
C VAL A 81 -3.63 -12.15 8.56
N HIS A 82 -3.40 -10.95 8.08
CA HIS A 82 -4.30 -9.83 8.28
C HIS A 82 -4.69 -9.26 6.93
N GLY A 83 -5.88 -8.67 6.86
CA GLY A 83 -6.31 -7.94 5.69
C GLY A 83 -6.09 -6.45 5.88
N TYR A 84 -6.16 -5.71 4.79
CA TYR A 84 -6.10 -4.25 4.85
C TYR A 84 -6.87 -3.68 3.66
N MET A 85 -7.42 -2.49 3.88
CA MET A 85 -8.13 -1.75 2.86
C MET A 85 -8.09 -0.27 3.24
N ALA A 86 -7.61 0.57 2.34
CA ALA A 86 -7.46 1.98 2.65
C ALA A 86 -7.29 2.79 1.38
N ALA A 87 -7.14 4.10 1.54
CA ALA A 87 -6.79 5.01 0.47
C ALA A 87 -5.46 5.65 0.83
N ASP A 88 -4.61 5.84 -0.17
CA ASP A 88 -3.39 6.59 0.08
C ASP A 88 -3.73 8.09 0.17
N THR A 89 -2.75 8.88 0.58
CA THR A 89 -2.98 10.29 0.81
C THR A 89 -2.37 11.10 -0.33
N LYS A 90 -1.88 12.29 -0.02
CA LYS A 90 -1.31 13.18 -1.01
C LYS A 90 -0.20 12.51 -1.78
N TYR A 91 0.00 12.95 -3.00
CA TYR A 91 1.12 12.45 -3.77
C TYR A 91 2.31 13.40 -3.61
N TYR A 92 3.49 12.81 -3.79
CA TYR A 92 4.74 13.55 -3.80
C TYR A 92 5.42 13.34 -5.13
N LYS A 93 5.96 14.39 -5.69
CA LYS A 93 6.67 14.29 -6.96
C LYS A 93 8.10 13.89 -6.79
N GLU A 94 8.42 13.32 -5.70
CA GLU A 94 9.78 12.92 -5.40
C GLU A 94 10.09 11.58 -6.00
N TYR A 95 11.33 11.40 -6.35
CA TYR A 95 11.79 10.14 -6.83
C TYR A 95 11.79 9.10 -5.72
N THR A 96 11.37 7.89 -6.05
CA THR A 96 11.50 6.77 -5.14
C THR A 96 11.95 5.55 -5.92
N GLU A 97 12.35 4.53 -5.18
CA GLU A 97 12.74 3.29 -5.79
C GLU A 97 11.54 2.54 -6.32
N LYS A 98 11.79 1.74 -7.33
CA LYS A 98 10.75 0.91 -7.90
C LYS A 98 10.49 -0.29 -7.03
N CYS A 99 9.26 -0.75 -7.07
CA CYS A 99 8.86 -1.95 -6.39
C CYS A 99 8.60 -3.03 -7.43
N CYS A 100 9.48 -4.00 -7.49
CA CYS A 100 9.33 -5.07 -8.47
C CYS A 100 8.35 -6.13 -8.02
N LEU A 101 8.16 -6.27 -6.70
CA LEU A 101 7.28 -7.31 -6.18
C LEU A 101 5.85 -7.12 -6.64
N CYS A 102 5.39 -5.88 -6.67
CA CYS A 102 4.03 -5.62 -7.10
C CYS A 102 3.81 -5.99 -8.55
N MET A 103 4.84 -5.82 -9.37
CA MET A 103 4.73 -6.19 -10.77
C MET A 103 4.53 -7.68 -10.94
N GLU A 104 5.16 -8.47 -10.10
CA GLU A 104 5.06 -9.92 -10.19
C GLU A 104 3.71 -10.43 -9.73
N ASN A 105 3.04 -9.69 -8.87
CA ASN A 105 1.76 -10.09 -8.33
C ASN A 105 0.58 -9.67 -9.17
N LYS A 106 0.85 -8.99 -10.24
CA LYS A 106 -0.23 -8.53 -11.11
C LYS A 106 -0.81 -9.71 -11.87
N ALA A 107 -2.07 -9.89 -11.68
CA ALA A 107 -2.80 -10.98 -12.33
C ALA A 107 -3.06 -10.68 -13.79
#